data_329ec7bd08356621636e70f1ceef484e
#
_entry.id   329ec7bd08356621636e70f1ceef484e
#
_cell.length_a   1.000
_cell.length_b   1.000
_cell.length_c   1.000
_cell.angle_alpha   90.00
_cell.angle_beta   90.00
_cell.angle_gamma   90.00
#
_symmetry.space_group_name_H-M   'P 1'
#
loop_
_entity.id
_entity.type
_entity.pdbx_description
1 polymer ?
#
loop_
_entity_poly.entity_id
_entity_poly.type
_entity_poly.pdbx_seq_one_letter_code
_entity_poly.pdbx_strand_id
1 'polypeptide(L)'
;MAGVLARVRSVMESSPFLRHVLTLVSGTATAQAIVFGMTMILTRIFSDADLGQLTRYTSVVSIITAVAALRYDMTIMLPKKDAWALACARLGMVCIVVVSVVSSVVAFLLKPLVTRYWGADIAVWMPLLGVTTLLLSTVQLLQYWYNRQSDYRTISVNRVEQQVGQSLGQLILGAAGMVGVGGLLLGQTI
;
A
#
# COMPACT_ATOMS: atom_id res chain seq x y z
N MET A 1 28.97 17.51 13.79
CA MET A 1 28.23 16.36 13.28
C MET A 1 28.61 15.04 13.96
N ALA A 2 29.90 14.72 14.15
CA ALA A 2 30.33 13.47 14.80
C ALA A 2 29.79 13.25 16.22
N GLY A 3 29.72 14.31 17.06
CA GLY A 3 29.20 14.21 18.43
C GLY A 3 27.69 13.91 18.53
N VAL A 4 26.87 14.33 17.55
CA VAL A 4 25.42 14.05 17.51
C VAL A 4 25.21 12.59 17.11
N LEU A 5 25.99 12.07 16.15
CA LEU A 5 25.93 10.67 15.73
C LEU A 5 26.37 9.71 16.86
N ALA A 6 27.42 10.07 17.61
CA ALA A 6 27.88 9.29 18.78
C ALA A 6 26.80 9.27 19.89
N ARG A 7 26.12 10.38 20.12
CA ARG A 7 25.06 10.49 21.14
C ARG A 7 23.79 9.71 20.72
N VAL A 8 23.43 9.75 19.44
CA VAL A 8 22.33 8.94 18.90
C VAL A 8 22.65 7.46 19.04
N ARG A 9 23.89 7.06 18.74
CA ARG A 9 24.34 5.67 18.86
C ARG A 9 24.32 5.17 20.31
N SER A 10 24.77 5.96 21.29
CA SER A 10 24.73 5.59 22.71
C SER A 10 23.31 5.48 23.25
N VAL A 11 22.40 6.34 22.80
CA VAL A 11 20.95 6.28 23.14
C VAL A 11 20.27 5.08 22.48
N MET A 12 20.70 4.68 21.27
CA MET A 12 20.20 3.46 20.60
C MET A 12 20.62 2.18 21.32
N GLU A 13 21.80 2.15 21.94
CA GLU A 13 22.32 0.99 22.66
C GLU A 13 21.65 0.83 24.03
N SER A 14 21.08 1.90 24.59
CA SER A 14 20.52 1.91 25.94
C SER A 14 19.02 1.58 26.03
N SER A 15 18.27 1.59 24.91
CA SER A 15 16.82 1.35 24.93
C SER A 15 16.32 0.55 23.71
N PRO A 16 15.83 -0.70 23.94
CA PRO A 16 15.23 -1.51 22.88
C PRO A 16 14.07 -0.78 22.15
N PHE A 17 13.31 0.01 22.87
CA PHE A 17 12.20 0.81 22.33
C PHE A 17 12.68 1.82 21.27
N LEU A 18 13.73 2.59 21.58
CA LEU A 18 14.29 3.58 20.66
C LEU A 18 14.85 2.92 19.40
N ARG A 19 15.45 1.75 19.53
CA ARG A 19 15.94 0.97 18.38
C ARG A 19 14.77 0.58 17.45
N HIS A 20 13.66 0.11 17.98
CA HIS A 20 12.47 -0.25 17.19
C HIS A 20 11.85 0.98 16.50
N VAL A 21 11.72 2.10 17.22
CA VAL A 21 11.22 3.36 16.66
C VAL A 21 12.11 3.84 15.52
N LEU A 22 13.43 3.86 15.72
CA LEU A 22 14.37 4.31 14.68
C LEU A 22 14.37 3.39 13.45
N THR A 23 14.20 2.08 13.64
CA THR A 23 14.06 1.13 12.53
C THR A 23 12.82 1.45 11.70
N LEU A 24 11.67 1.69 12.33
CA LEU A 24 10.44 2.06 11.64
C LEU A 24 10.55 3.41 10.94
N VAL A 25 11.11 4.41 11.63
CA VAL A 25 11.28 5.77 11.09
C VAL A 25 12.22 5.75 9.90
N SER A 26 13.38 5.07 10.00
CA SER A 26 14.33 4.99 8.89
C SER A 26 13.73 4.26 7.68
N GLY A 27 13.02 3.14 7.88
CA GLY A 27 12.33 2.43 6.81
C GLY A 27 11.26 3.30 6.13
N THR A 28 10.46 4.02 6.92
CA THR A 28 9.45 4.92 6.39
C THR A 28 10.07 6.11 5.65
N ALA A 29 11.12 6.72 6.21
CA ALA A 29 11.82 7.84 5.57
C ALA A 29 12.47 7.41 4.24
N THR A 30 13.08 6.22 4.19
CA THR A 30 13.66 5.66 2.96
C THR A 30 12.58 5.43 1.92
N ALA A 31 11.45 4.82 2.29
CA ALA A 31 10.33 4.62 1.39
C ALA A 31 9.80 5.95 0.83
N GLN A 32 9.65 6.97 1.67
CA GLN A 32 9.20 8.30 1.22
C GLN A 32 10.22 9.01 0.31
N ALA A 33 11.50 8.86 0.58
CA ALA A 33 12.55 9.41 -0.30
C ALA A 33 12.50 8.76 -1.69
N ILE A 34 12.25 7.45 -1.77
CA ILE A 34 12.07 6.72 -3.03
C ILE A 34 10.84 7.26 -3.78
N VAL A 35 9.69 7.39 -3.10
CA VAL A 35 8.47 7.96 -3.69
C VAL A 35 8.75 9.34 -4.28
N PHE A 36 9.39 10.21 -3.50
CA PHE A 36 9.68 11.57 -3.94
C PHE A 36 10.58 11.61 -5.18
N GLY A 37 11.67 10.84 -5.18
CA GLY A 37 12.54 10.71 -6.33
C GLY A 37 11.83 10.14 -7.57
N MET A 38 11.01 9.11 -7.37
CA MET A 38 10.25 8.47 -8.45
C MET A 38 9.15 9.38 -9.01
N THR A 39 8.49 10.17 -8.17
CA THR A 39 7.49 11.13 -8.63
C THR A 39 8.07 12.13 -9.62
N MET A 40 9.31 12.61 -9.39
CA MET A 40 9.99 13.50 -10.33
C MET A 40 10.23 12.87 -11.70
N ILE A 41 10.47 11.56 -11.75
CA ILE A 41 10.68 10.81 -12.98
C ILE A 41 9.34 10.54 -13.66
N LEU A 42 8.34 10.10 -12.91
CA LEU A 42 7.00 9.77 -13.42
C LEU A 42 6.33 11.01 -14.04
N THR A 43 6.46 12.19 -13.44
CA THR A 43 5.92 13.45 -13.99
C THR A 43 6.55 13.87 -15.31
N ARG A 44 7.70 13.30 -15.71
CA ARG A 44 8.31 13.53 -17.01
C ARG A 44 7.87 12.53 -18.08
N ILE A 45 7.41 11.35 -17.67
CA ILE A 45 7.02 10.25 -18.56
C ILE A 45 5.52 10.27 -18.82
N PHE A 46 4.73 10.53 -17.78
CA PHE A 46 3.27 10.50 -17.83
C PHE A 46 2.69 11.91 -17.85
N SER A 47 1.54 12.07 -18.51
CA SER A 47 0.83 13.35 -18.54
C SER A 47 0.18 13.66 -17.18
N ASP A 48 -0.08 14.94 -16.91
CA ASP A 48 -0.81 15.37 -15.70
C ASP A 48 -2.22 14.76 -15.65
N ALA A 49 -2.83 14.53 -16.80
CA ALA A 49 -4.13 13.86 -16.90
C ALA A 49 -4.07 12.41 -16.42
N ASP A 50 -3.04 11.65 -16.81
CA ASP A 50 -2.84 10.25 -16.39
C ASP A 50 -2.57 10.16 -14.88
N LEU A 51 -1.73 11.05 -14.35
CA LEU A 51 -1.45 11.13 -12.92
C LEU A 51 -2.71 11.52 -12.12
N GLY A 52 -3.52 12.42 -12.67
CA GLY A 52 -4.82 12.78 -12.10
C GLY A 52 -5.79 11.59 -12.07
N GLN A 53 -5.83 10.77 -13.10
CA GLN A 53 -6.65 9.55 -13.13
C GLN A 53 -6.13 8.49 -12.14
N LEU A 54 -4.81 8.30 -12.04
CA LEU A 54 -4.20 7.45 -11.02
C LEU A 54 -4.62 7.89 -9.62
N THR A 55 -4.54 9.19 -9.33
CA THR A 55 -4.92 9.74 -8.02
C THR A 55 -6.39 9.48 -7.70
N ARG A 56 -7.30 9.62 -8.65
CA ARG A 56 -8.73 9.30 -8.47
C ARG A 56 -8.92 7.81 -8.14
N TYR A 57 -8.27 6.93 -8.91
CA TYR A 57 -8.32 5.48 -8.68
C TYR A 57 -7.80 5.10 -7.30
N THR A 58 -6.61 5.59 -6.93
CA THR A 58 -5.98 5.30 -5.63
C THR A 58 -6.78 5.85 -4.46
N SER A 59 -7.46 6.98 -4.63
CA SER A 59 -8.37 7.53 -3.61
C SER A 59 -9.54 6.58 -3.34
N VAL A 60 -10.17 6.04 -4.39
CA VAL A 60 -11.25 5.05 -4.24
C VAL A 60 -10.74 3.77 -3.56
N VAL A 61 -9.60 3.25 -4.04
CA VAL A 61 -8.96 2.07 -3.43
C VAL A 61 -8.66 2.30 -1.95
N SER A 62 -8.12 3.47 -1.59
CA SER A 62 -7.78 3.80 -0.20
C SER A 62 -9.00 3.82 0.71
N ILE A 63 -10.13 4.37 0.24
CA ILE A 63 -11.39 4.37 1.00
C ILE A 63 -11.87 2.94 1.24
N ILE A 64 -11.87 2.10 0.20
CA ILE A 64 -12.32 0.72 0.31
C ILE A 64 -11.38 -0.10 1.19
N THR A 65 -10.06 0.04 1.02
CA THR A 65 -9.04 -0.64 1.82
C THR A 65 -9.17 -0.30 3.31
N ALA A 66 -9.48 0.96 3.64
CA ALA A 66 -9.66 1.40 5.04
C ALA A 66 -10.77 0.64 5.78
N VAL A 67 -11.78 0.15 5.06
CA VAL A 67 -12.91 -0.61 5.63
C VAL A 67 -12.89 -2.09 5.27
N ALA A 68 -12.03 -2.54 4.37
CA ALA A 68 -12.03 -3.88 3.80
C ALA A 68 -11.92 -4.99 4.85
N ALA A 69 -11.08 -4.80 5.85
CA ALA A 69 -10.93 -5.74 6.96
C ALA A 69 -12.00 -5.56 8.06
N LEU A 70 -12.96 -4.62 7.91
CA LEU A 70 -13.93 -4.23 8.94
C LEU A 70 -13.27 -4.00 10.33
N ARG A 71 -12.04 -3.48 10.31
CA ARG A 71 -11.19 -3.23 11.49
C ARG A 71 -10.79 -4.48 12.29
N TYR A 72 -10.99 -5.69 11.75
CA TYR A 72 -10.47 -6.93 12.37
C TYR A 72 -8.94 -6.98 12.36
N ASP A 73 -8.28 -6.24 11.47
CA ASP A 73 -6.84 -6.03 11.46
C ASP A 73 -6.32 -5.48 12.80
N MET A 74 -6.98 -4.47 13.38
CA MET A 74 -6.61 -3.93 14.69
C MET A 74 -6.93 -4.90 15.84
N THR A 75 -7.98 -5.71 15.69
CA THR A 75 -8.39 -6.68 16.71
C THR A 75 -7.36 -7.79 16.90
N ILE A 76 -6.48 -8.05 15.93
CA ILE A 76 -5.39 -9.04 16.04
C ILE A 76 -4.47 -8.75 17.23
N MET A 77 -4.33 -7.49 17.63
CA MET A 77 -3.44 -7.08 18.73
C MET A 77 -4.04 -7.31 20.14
N LEU A 78 -5.38 -7.47 20.26
CA LEU A 78 -6.05 -7.56 21.56
C LEU A 78 -5.88 -8.93 22.27
N PRO A 79 -6.03 -10.09 21.60
CA PRO A 79 -6.03 -11.38 22.29
C PRO A 79 -4.65 -11.74 22.84
N LYS A 80 -4.60 -12.23 24.07
CA LYS A 80 -3.36 -12.74 24.68
C LYS A 80 -2.89 -14.07 24.05
N LYS A 81 -3.82 -14.90 23.58
CA LYS A 81 -3.53 -16.21 22.95
C LYS A 81 -3.44 -16.09 21.43
N ASP A 82 -2.41 -16.67 20.85
CA ASP A 82 -2.19 -16.60 19.39
C ASP A 82 -3.29 -17.30 18.58
N ALA A 83 -3.91 -18.36 19.12
CA ALA A 83 -5.04 -19.02 18.47
C ALA A 83 -6.22 -18.06 18.21
N TRP A 84 -6.54 -17.17 19.16
CA TRP A 84 -7.58 -16.18 18.98
C TRP A 84 -7.18 -15.06 18.02
N ALA A 85 -5.91 -14.63 18.07
CA ALA A 85 -5.39 -13.67 17.11
C ALA A 85 -5.43 -14.20 15.67
N LEU A 86 -5.10 -15.49 15.48
CA LEU A 86 -5.21 -16.15 14.19
C LEU A 86 -6.66 -16.25 13.70
N ALA A 87 -7.61 -16.51 14.61
CA ALA A 87 -9.03 -16.49 14.27
C ALA A 87 -9.49 -15.11 13.79
N CYS A 88 -9.06 -14.03 14.46
CA CYS A 88 -9.33 -12.64 14.03
C CYS A 88 -8.69 -12.35 12.66
N ALA A 89 -7.46 -12.80 12.42
CA ALA A 89 -6.79 -12.64 11.14
C ALA A 89 -7.52 -13.36 10.00
N ARG A 90 -8.01 -14.60 10.24
CA ARG A 90 -8.81 -15.36 9.27
C ARG A 90 -10.12 -14.65 8.97
N LEU A 91 -10.84 -14.15 9.99
CA LEU A 91 -12.05 -13.37 9.80
C LEU A 91 -11.78 -12.09 8.99
N GLY A 92 -10.71 -11.36 9.34
CA GLY A 92 -10.28 -10.20 8.58
C GLY A 92 -10.00 -10.53 7.11
N MET A 93 -9.33 -11.66 6.84
CA MET A 93 -9.07 -12.13 5.47
C MET A 93 -10.37 -12.45 4.71
N VAL A 94 -11.32 -13.12 5.34
CA VAL A 94 -12.63 -13.40 4.72
C VAL A 94 -13.37 -12.09 4.39
N CYS A 95 -13.37 -11.13 5.31
CA CYS A 95 -13.95 -9.81 5.06
C CYS A 95 -13.27 -9.09 3.89
N ILE A 96 -11.94 -9.12 3.83
CA ILE A 96 -11.17 -8.54 2.72
C ILE A 96 -11.57 -9.17 1.39
N VAL A 97 -11.65 -10.49 1.31
CA VAL A 97 -12.08 -11.19 0.08
C VAL A 97 -13.48 -10.79 -0.33
N VAL A 98 -14.44 -10.81 0.61
CA VAL A 98 -15.82 -10.42 0.33
C VAL A 98 -15.90 -8.97 -0.16
N VAL A 99 -15.27 -8.03 0.54
CA VAL A 99 -15.28 -6.61 0.15
C VAL A 99 -14.60 -6.42 -1.20
N SER A 100 -13.50 -7.13 -1.48
CA SER A 100 -12.80 -7.05 -2.76
C SER A 100 -13.65 -7.57 -3.93
N VAL A 101 -14.37 -8.66 -3.74
CA VAL A 101 -15.30 -9.19 -4.76
C VAL A 101 -16.46 -8.22 -4.96
N VAL A 102 -17.09 -7.75 -3.89
CA VAL A 102 -18.19 -6.79 -3.96
C VAL A 102 -17.74 -5.50 -4.66
N SER A 103 -16.56 -4.97 -4.32
CA SER A 103 -16.04 -3.76 -4.95
C SER A 103 -15.75 -3.94 -6.44
N SER A 104 -15.26 -5.12 -6.89
CA SER A 104 -15.10 -5.45 -8.31
C SER A 104 -16.45 -5.47 -9.03
N VAL A 105 -17.46 -6.13 -8.45
CA VAL A 105 -18.81 -6.22 -9.03
C VAL A 105 -19.43 -4.83 -9.13
N VAL A 106 -19.36 -4.04 -8.06
CA VAL A 106 -19.89 -2.66 -8.04
C VAL A 106 -19.17 -1.80 -9.08
N ALA A 107 -17.84 -1.89 -9.16
CA ALA A 107 -17.06 -1.15 -10.15
C ALA A 107 -17.42 -1.55 -11.59
N PHE A 108 -17.68 -2.83 -11.83
CA PHE A 108 -18.15 -3.32 -13.14
C PHE A 108 -19.55 -2.77 -13.48
N LEU A 109 -20.47 -2.80 -12.55
CA LEU A 109 -21.82 -2.27 -12.74
C LEU A 109 -21.84 -0.74 -12.96
N LEU A 110 -20.96 -0.02 -12.26
CA LEU A 110 -20.83 1.43 -12.38
C LEU A 110 -19.97 1.88 -13.57
N LYS A 111 -19.41 0.95 -14.36
CA LYS A 111 -18.58 1.25 -15.51
C LYS A 111 -19.20 2.30 -16.46
N PRO A 112 -20.50 2.25 -16.86
CA PRO A 112 -21.09 3.26 -17.73
C PRO A 112 -21.12 4.66 -17.10
N LEU A 113 -21.31 4.73 -15.79
CA LEU A 113 -21.29 5.99 -15.04
C LEU A 113 -19.86 6.56 -14.98
N VAL A 114 -18.88 5.72 -14.67
CA VAL A 114 -17.47 6.10 -14.64
C VAL A 114 -17.01 6.58 -16.01
N THR A 115 -17.38 5.89 -17.09
CA THR A 115 -17.07 6.32 -18.46
C THR A 115 -17.60 7.72 -18.76
N ARG A 116 -18.79 8.03 -18.27
CA ARG A 116 -19.44 9.33 -18.49
C ARG A 116 -18.76 10.49 -17.74
N TYR A 117 -18.29 10.25 -16.50
CA TYR A 117 -17.76 11.32 -15.65
C TYR A 117 -16.23 11.37 -15.59
N TRP A 118 -15.54 10.24 -15.75
CA TRP A 118 -14.08 10.15 -15.57
C TRP A 118 -13.33 9.77 -16.85
N GLY A 119 -14.05 9.38 -17.91
CA GLY A 119 -13.50 8.98 -19.20
C GLY A 119 -13.42 7.47 -19.39
N ALA A 120 -13.28 7.07 -20.65
CA ALA A 120 -13.24 5.65 -21.05
C ALA A 120 -11.95 4.96 -20.58
N ASP A 121 -10.84 5.68 -20.54
CA ASP A 121 -9.51 5.12 -20.24
C ASP A 121 -9.45 4.50 -18.83
N ILE A 122 -9.96 5.19 -17.83
CA ILE A 122 -10.00 4.68 -16.46
C ILE A 122 -11.09 3.60 -16.28
N ALA A 123 -12.20 3.71 -17.01
CA ALA A 123 -13.33 2.80 -16.87
C ALA A 123 -12.98 1.35 -17.26
N VAL A 124 -12.01 1.15 -18.15
CA VAL A 124 -11.52 -0.18 -18.53
C VAL A 124 -10.81 -0.87 -17.36
N TRP A 125 -10.14 -0.10 -16.51
CA TRP A 125 -9.36 -0.59 -15.38
C TRP A 125 -10.14 -0.70 -14.06
N MET A 126 -11.38 -0.22 -14.04
CA MET A 126 -12.23 -0.28 -12.84
C MET A 126 -12.40 -1.69 -12.26
N PRO A 127 -12.57 -2.77 -13.05
CA PRO A 127 -12.68 -4.12 -12.50
C PRO A 127 -11.44 -4.59 -11.73
N LEU A 128 -10.26 -4.00 -12.01
CA LEU A 128 -9.03 -4.29 -11.29
C LEU A 128 -9.05 -3.76 -9.83
N LEU A 129 -10.01 -2.87 -9.52
CA LEU A 129 -10.14 -2.25 -8.20
C LEU A 129 -10.25 -3.28 -7.07
N GLY A 130 -10.98 -4.37 -7.28
CA GLY A 130 -11.07 -5.44 -6.27
C GLY A 130 -9.75 -6.17 -6.07
N VAL A 131 -8.98 -6.43 -7.14
CA VAL A 131 -7.68 -7.09 -7.04
C VAL A 131 -6.70 -6.20 -6.28
N THR A 132 -6.64 -4.91 -6.63
CA THR A 132 -5.80 -3.93 -5.93
C THR A 132 -6.19 -3.81 -4.46
N THR A 133 -7.49 -3.74 -4.16
CA THR A 133 -8.00 -3.71 -2.78
C THR A 133 -7.62 -4.98 -2.03
N LEU A 134 -7.76 -6.17 -2.65
CA LEU A 134 -7.39 -7.44 -2.05
C LEU A 134 -5.91 -7.46 -1.64
N LEU A 135 -5.03 -7.09 -2.57
CA LEU A 135 -3.59 -7.09 -2.32
C LEU A 135 -3.19 -6.11 -1.22
N LEU A 136 -3.62 -4.84 -1.33
CA LEU A 136 -3.27 -3.81 -0.36
C LEU A 136 -3.85 -4.10 1.03
N SER A 137 -5.09 -4.57 1.12
CA SER A 137 -5.71 -4.93 2.41
C SER A 137 -5.04 -6.15 3.03
N THR A 138 -4.59 -7.13 2.21
CA THR A 138 -3.84 -8.29 2.70
C THR A 138 -2.49 -7.86 3.27
N VAL A 139 -1.75 -7.00 2.57
CA VAL A 139 -0.49 -6.43 3.07
C VAL A 139 -0.73 -5.68 4.39
N GLN A 140 -1.79 -4.89 4.48
CA GLN A 140 -2.15 -4.18 5.71
C GLN A 140 -2.44 -5.17 6.86
N LEU A 141 -3.21 -6.23 6.63
CA LEU A 141 -3.49 -7.27 7.62
C LEU A 141 -2.21 -7.95 8.12
N LEU A 142 -1.29 -8.29 7.21
CA LEU A 142 0.01 -8.86 7.54
C LEU A 142 0.90 -7.90 8.34
N GLN A 143 0.86 -6.60 8.04
CA GLN A 143 1.58 -5.60 8.83
C GLN A 143 1.11 -5.57 10.29
N TYR A 144 -0.19 -5.70 10.57
CA TYR A 144 -0.71 -5.83 11.93
C TYR A 144 -0.25 -7.13 12.60
N TRP A 145 -0.17 -8.23 11.85
CA TRP A 145 0.35 -9.51 12.36
C TRP A 145 1.82 -9.39 12.77
N TYR A 146 2.68 -8.83 11.92
CA TYR A 146 4.10 -8.59 12.23
C TYR A 146 4.27 -7.58 13.37
N ASN A 147 3.41 -6.57 13.44
CA ASN A 147 3.42 -5.61 14.54
C ASN A 147 3.12 -6.28 15.88
N ARG A 148 2.17 -7.24 15.91
CA ARG A 148 1.92 -8.07 17.09
C ARG A 148 3.16 -8.85 17.53
N GLN A 149 3.95 -9.35 16.59
CA GLN A 149 5.20 -10.09 16.85
C GLN A 149 6.37 -9.17 17.19
N SER A 150 6.17 -7.85 17.19
CA SER A 150 7.22 -6.83 17.36
C SER A 150 8.36 -6.94 16.33
N ASP A 151 8.08 -7.54 15.16
CA ASP A 151 9.03 -7.64 14.05
C ASP A 151 8.99 -6.39 13.16
N TYR A 152 9.47 -5.30 13.74
CA TYR A 152 9.51 -4.00 13.07
C TYR A 152 10.50 -3.96 11.90
N ARG A 153 11.49 -4.86 11.88
CA ARG A 153 12.43 -4.97 10.78
C ARG A 153 11.73 -5.45 9.51
N THR A 154 10.95 -6.52 9.61
CA THR A 154 10.17 -7.05 8.50
C THR A 154 9.16 -6.01 7.99
N ILE A 155 8.48 -5.29 8.88
CA ILE A 155 7.57 -4.20 8.48
C ILE A 155 8.30 -3.12 7.68
N SER A 156 9.49 -2.70 8.14
CA SER A 156 10.28 -1.66 7.47
C SER A 156 10.78 -2.10 6.10
N VAL A 157 11.29 -3.33 6.00
CA VAL A 157 11.77 -3.91 4.73
C VAL A 157 10.61 -4.05 3.75
N ASN A 158 9.49 -4.63 4.16
CA ASN A 158 8.31 -4.79 3.30
C ASN A 158 7.78 -3.45 2.76
N ARG A 159 7.82 -2.38 3.56
CA ARG A 159 7.44 -1.03 3.09
C ARG A 159 8.36 -0.53 1.98
N VAL A 160 9.66 -0.73 2.13
CA VAL A 160 10.64 -0.33 1.11
C VAL A 160 10.47 -1.19 -0.14
N GLU A 161 10.34 -2.51 0.00
CA GLU A 161 10.14 -3.44 -1.11
C GLU A 161 8.84 -3.12 -1.87
N GLN A 162 7.75 -2.89 -1.18
CA GLN A 162 6.47 -2.50 -1.78
C GLN A 162 6.62 -1.19 -2.57
N GLN A 163 7.29 -0.18 -2.00
CA GLN A 163 7.46 1.11 -2.65
C GLN A 163 8.38 1.03 -3.87
N VAL A 164 9.46 0.26 -3.76
CA VAL A 164 10.38 -0.01 -4.87
C VAL A 164 9.67 -0.80 -5.97
N GLY A 165 8.95 -1.86 -5.61
CA GLY A 165 8.17 -2.69 -6.55
C GLY A 165 7.16 -1.86 -7.35
N GLN A 166 6.34 -1.07 -6.66
CA GLN A 166 5.37 -0.18 -7.31
C GLN A 166 6.05 0.82 -8.26
N SER A 167 7.10 1.48 -7.77
CA SER A 167 7.80 2.51 -8.55
C SER A 167 8.50 1.91 -9.78
N LEU A 168 9.17 0.78 -9.62
CA LEU A 168 9.81 0.07 -10.74
C LEU A 168 8.77 -0.48 -11.73
N GLY A 169 7.66 -1.04 -11.23
CA GLY A 169 6.57 -1.50 -12.07
C GLY A 169 6.01 -0.37 -12.96
N GLN A 170 5.74 0.78 -12.38
CA GLN A 170 5.28 1.96 -13.10
C GLN A 170 6.29 2.46 -14.13
N LEU A 171 7.59 2.48 -13.80
CA LEU A 171 8.65 2.88 -14.71
C LEU A 171 8.81 1.90 -15.88
N ILE A 172 8.86 0.60 -15.59
CA ILE A 172 9.05 -0.43 -16.61
C ILE A 172 7.88 -0.41 -17.59
N LEU A 173 6.64 -0.34 -17.10
CA LEU A 173 5.46 -0.31 -17.95
C LEU A 173 5.35 1.01 -18.73
N GLY A 174 5.73 2.14 -18.11
CA GLY A 174 5.83 3.42 -18.80
C GLY A 174 6.88 3.41 -19.91
N ALA A 175 8.07 2.86 -19.65
CA ALA A 175 9.15 2.74 -20.64
C ALA A 175 8.84 1.72 -21.75
N ALA A 176 8.04 0.68 -21.45
CA ALA A 176 7.59 -0.31 -22.43
C ALA A 176 6.52 0.23 -23.41
N GLY A 177 6.21 1.53 -23.36
CA GLY A 177 5.26 2.17 -24.26
C GLY A 177 3.80 2.06 -23.82
N MET A 178 3.51 1.50 -22.66
CA MET A 178 2.18 1.58 -22.03
C MET A 178 2.02 2.94 -21.33
N VAL A 179 2.32 4.01 -22.09
CA VAL A 179 2.15 5.39 -21.61
C VAL A 179 0.66 5.64 -21.49
N GLY A 180 0.19 5.79 -20.26
CA GLY A 180 -1.22 6.00 -19.94
C GLY A 180 -1.60 5.39 -18.60
N VAL A 181 -2.87 5.53 -18.23
CA VAL A 181 -3.42 5.08 -16.96
C VAL A 181 -3.16 3.59 -16.69
N GLY A 182 -3.20 2.76 -17.74
CA GLY A 182 -3.01 1.31 -17.60
C GLY A 182 -1.64 0.91 -17.05
N GLY A 183 -0.55 1.52 -17.55
CA GLY A 183 0.80 1.27 -17.05
C GLY A 183 0.98 1.67 -15.59
N LEU A 184 0.40 2.80 -15.20
CA LEU A 184 0.42 3.28 -13.82
C LEU A 184 -0.35 2.37 -12.87
N LEU A 185 -1.55 1.91 -13.27
CA LEU A 185 -2.41 1.06 -12.43
C LEU A 185 -1.85 -0.36 -12.28
N LEU A 186 -1.32 -0.97 -13.36
CA LEU A 186 -0.68 -2.28 -13.28
C LEU A 186 0.59 -2.23 -12.44
N GLY A 187 1.40 -1.18 -12.58
CA GLY A 187 2.59 -0.99 -11.73
C GLY A 187 2.27 -0.83 -10.25
N GLN A 188 1.06 -0.39 -9.90
CA GLN A 188 0.62 -0.28 -8.51
C GLN A 188 0.19 -1.63 -7.89
N THR A 189 -0.12 -2.63 -8.71
CA THR A 189 -0.55 -3.95 -8.24
C THR A 189 0.61 -4.93 -8.06
N ILE A 190 1.81 -4.55 -8.46
CA ILE A 190 3.06 -5.29 -8.28
C ILE A 190 3.71 -4.90 -6.95
#